data_d1a87d30ba076b68faf95bcf16d5b3e3
#
_entry.id   d1a87d30ba076b68faf95bcf16d5b3e3
#
_cell.length_a   1.000
_cell.length_b   1.000
_cell.length_c   1.000
_cell.angle_alpha   90.00
_cell.angle_beta   90.00
_cell.angle_gamma   90.00
#
_symmetry.space_group_name_H-M   'P 1'
#
loop_
_entity.id
_entity.type
_entity.pdbx_description
1 polymer ?
#
loop_
_entity_poly.entity_id
_entity_poly.type
_entity_poly.pdbx_seq_one_letter_code
_entity_poly.pdbx_strand_id
1 'polypeptide(L)'
;MELVTAAAATAAATTAGLAYLEARFHIRKDIQYIRGRRKLRKMMDKAIKEKRLSPYYFIEQNTREDPNHEAIWSRDGCYTRKEMYDRANQYAQWFLKQGVQPGDLVALFMINSPDFITAWLGLLAIGAAPAMINFHLTSQALLHCLGISAAKLILVDGPPDAHARIAAVQTDLDAQGYRVVDLAQARPEVYATDARRPGDELRAGVKPHWPSSMFYTSGTTGMPKACYLPIAAAFGHGAGNHTGLNPVDRPNERYYVCMPYYHGTGGINAMAQVLCGTTLCIAPKFSVSGFWRDIRDSRATWFVYVGETLRYLLAQPPSPDDKNHKVHTIFGNGLRPDVWDKFRDRFGIERIYEFFNSTEGVFPLDNPCRGEFHKHSVGHHGMLLRWRYSDEYIPVAIDAETGDISRDPKTGFAFRVPYSQGGEVLIRIPGERVFGGYVGNEAATEKKMERNVFRKGDCFYRTGDALRRDDDGRWFFMDRLGDTFRWKGENVSTTEVSEVLGKFPGVLEANVYGVGLPGHDGKAGAAALHIDPAQRADFDHQLFLAHARKHLPKYAVPVFVRHVQEASTTHNNKQNKVPLKSEGVDPDKVTEGDLIMWIDGHGKGATYVPFTKVDWDSLHSGKARL
;
A
#
# COMPACT_ATOMS: atom_id res chain seq x y z
N MET A 1 43.42 -17.48 40.25
CA MET A 1 42.18 -16.70 40.46
C MET A 1 42.20 -15.42 39.65
N GLU A 2 43.26 -14.63 39.68
CA GLU A 2 43.38 -13.36 38.94
C GLU A 2 43.27 -13.49 37.41
N LEU A 3 43.86 -14.52 36.82
CA LEU A 3 43.76 -14.75 35.34
C LEU A 3 42.34 -15.10 34.90
N VAL A 4 41.59 -15.83 35.73
CA VAL A 4 40.16 -16.16 35.42
C VAL A 4 39.27 -14.92 35.56
N THR A 5 39.53 -14.07 36.55
CA THR A 5 38.83 -12.82 36.73
C THR A 5 39.14 -11.82 35.62
N ALA A 6 40.40 -11.72 35.19
CA ALA A 6 40.79 -10.87 34.06
C ALA A 6 40.17 -11.34 32.73
N ALA A 7 40.17 -12.64 32.45
CA ALA A 7 39.52 -13.22 31.28
C ALA A 7 38.00 -13.00 31.29
N ALA A 8 37.34 -13.15 32.44
CA ALA A 8 35.90 -12.86 32.58
C ALA A 8 35.58 -11.39 32.40
N ALA A 9 36.39 -10.48 32.96
CA ALA A 9 36.23 -9.03 32.76
C ALA A 9 36.42 -8.61 31.30
N THR A 10 37.43 -9.18 30.61
CA THR A 10 37.66 -8.93 29.18
C THR A 10 36.50 -9.45 28.33
N ALA A 11 35.98 -10.64 28.61
CA ALA A 11 34.82 -11.20 27.92
C ALA A 11 33.56 -10.35 28.15
N ALA A 12 33.33 -9.90 29.38
CA ALA A 12 32.20 -9.02 29.72
C ALA A 12 32.30 -7.68 29.00
N ALA A 13 33.48 -7.03 28.98
CA ALA A 13 33.73 -5.77 28.28
C ALA A 13 33.56 -5.94 26.76
N THR A 14 34.06 -7.02 26.17
CA THR A 14 33.89 -7.33 24.75
C THR A 14 32.42 -7.53 24.41
N THR A 15 31.68 -8.28 25.24
CA THR A 15 30.24 -8.53 25.06
C THR A 15 29.44 -7.23 25.15
N ALA A 16 29.75 -6.39 26.15
CA ALA A 16 29.11 -5.07 26.30
C ALA A 16 29.43 -4.15 25.11
N GLY A 17 30.68 -4.15 24.64
CA GLY A 17 31.09 -3.40 23.45
C GLY A 17 30.36 -3.87 22.19
N LEU A 18 30.25 -5.17 21.97
CA LEU A 18 29.48 -5.74 20.84
C LEU A 18 28.00 -5.42 20.94
N ALA A 19 27.41 -5.50 22.14
CA ALA A 19 26.01 -5.15 22.38
C ALA A 19 25.77 -3.65 22.10
N TYR A 20 26.68 -2.78 22.54
CA TYR A 20 26.61 -1.34 22.23
C TYR A 20 26.70 -1.06 20.72
N LEU A 21 27.65 -1.71 20.03
CA LEU A 21 27.80 -1.56 18.58
C LEU A 21 26.55 -2.06 17.85
N GLU A 22 25.97 -3.17 18.28
CA GLU A 22 24.73 -3.69 17.70
C GLU A 22 23.55 -2.75 17.95
N ALA A 23 23.39 -2.24 19.17
CA ALA A 23 22.35 -1.29 19.52
C ALA A 23 22.44 0.02 18.73
N ARG A 24 23.68 0.47 18.41
CA ARG A 24 23.94 1.73 17.69
C ARG A 24 23.91 1.58 16.16
N PHE A 25 24.38 0.44 15.63
CA PHE A 25 24.64 0.28 14.20
C PHE A 25 23.74 -0.76 13.52
N HIS A 26 23.03 -1.61 14.29
CA HIS A 26 22.11 -2.64 13.79
C HIS A 26 22.72 -3.56 12.72
N ILE A 27 24.00 -3.93 12.90
CA ILE A 27 24.79 -4.69 11.92
C ILE A 27 24.23 -6.11 11.73
N ARG A 28 23.77 -6.75 12.81
CA ARG A 28 23.22 -8.11 12.79
C ARG A 28 22.00 -8.22 11.90
N LYS A 29 21.09 -7.26 12.01
CA LYS A 29 19.90 -7.17 11.16
C LYS A 29 20.29 -7.07 9.67
N ASP A 30 21.24 -6.21 9.34
CA ASP A 30 21.71 -6.03 7.96
C ASP A 30 22.37 -7.30 7.42
N ILE A 31 23.20 -7.96 8.23
CA ILE A 31 23.82 -9.24 7.85
C ILE A 31 22.76 -10.32 7.59
N GLN A 32 21.73 -10.41 8.44
CA GLN A 32 20.62 -11.36 8.24
C GLN A 32 19.92 -11.09 6.92
N TYR A 33 19.57 -9.83 6.63
CA TYR A 33 18.96 -9.43 5.37
C TYR A 33 19.87 -9.79 4.17
N ILE A 34 21.14 -9.43 4.20
CA ILE A 34 22.10 -9.73 3.11
C ILE A 34 22.23 -11.24 2.88
N ARG A 35 22.32 -12.03 3.97
CA ARG A 35 22.35 -13.50 3.88
C ARG A 35 21.07 -14.05 3.27
N GLY A 36 19.92 -13.56 3.71
CA GLY A 36 18.62 -13.95 3.15
C GLY A 36 18.53 -13.66 1.65
N ARG A 37 18.93 -12.47 1.22
CA ARG A 37 18.96 -12.07 -0.22
C ARG A 37 19.92 -12.95 -1.03
N ARG A 38 21.10 -13.29 -0.49
CA ARG A 38 22.04 -14.21 -1.16
C ARG A 38 21.46 -15.61 -1.29
N LYS A 39 20.78 -16.10 -0.24
CA LYS A 39 20.12 -17.42 -0.25
C LYS A 39 18.99 -17.44 -1.27
N LEU A 40 18.14 -16.40 -1.31
CA LEU A 40 17.08 -16.24 -2.29
C LEU A 40 17.61 -16.30 -3.73
N ARG A 41 18.69 -15.56 -4.01
CA ARG A 41 19.32 -15.56 -5.34
C ARG A 41 19.76 -16.96 -5.74
N LYS A 42 20.47 -17.70 -4.86
CA LYS A 42 20.89 -19.08 -5.13
C LYS A 42 19.70 -20.02 -5.39
N MET A 43 18.61 -19.87 -4.62
CA MET A 43 17.38 -20.66 -4.82
C MET A 43 16.74 -20.35 -6.18
N MET A 44 16.68 -19.08 -6.57
CA MET A 44 16.14 -18.65 -7.87
C MET A 44 17.00 -19.15 -9.03
N ASP A 45 18.33 -19.01 -8.95
CA ASP A 45 19.24 -19.50 -9.98
C ASP A 45 19.08 -21.02 -10.18
N LYS A 46 18.94 -21.78 -9.09
CA LYS A 46 18.63 -23.22 -9.13
C LYS A 46 17.29 -23.50 -9.80
N ALA A 47 16.22 -22.78 -9.38
CA ALA A 47 14.89 -22.95 -9.93
C ALA A 47 14.81 -22.64 -11.43
N ILE A 48 15.56 -21.62 -11.89
CA ILE A 48 15.68 -21.28 -13.32
C ILE A 48 16.34 -22.43 -14.08
N LYS A 49 17.47 -22.95 -13.56
CA LYS A 49 18.21 -24.08 -14.17
C LYS A 49 17.35 -25.34 -14.27
N GLU A 50 16.56 -25.62 -13.24
CA GLU A 50 15.68 -26.78 -13.16
C GLU A 50 14.31 -26.56 -13.85
N LYS A 51 14.07 -25.38 -14.44
CA LYS A 51 12.78 -24.99 -15.06
C LYS A 51 11.60 -25.06 -14.09
N ARG A 52 11.84 -24.74 -12.81
CA ARG A 52 10.88 -24.83 -11.70
C ARG A 52 10.66 -23.47 -11.03
N LEU A 53 10.62 -22.39 -11.82
CA LEU A 53 10.52 -21.02 -11.30
C LEU A 53 9.10 -20.61 -10.93
N SER A 54 8.07 -21.28 -11.45
CA SER A 54 6.67 -20.96 -11.13
C SER A 54 6.41 -21.05 -9.62
N PRO A 55 5.73 -20.05 -9.00
CA PRO A 55 5.34 -20.10 -7.58
C PRO A 55 4.45 -21.29 -7.23
N TYR A 56 3.78 -21.91 -8.19
CA TYR A 56 2.98 -23.12 -7.99
C TYR A 56 3.75 -24.24 -7.27
N TYR A 57 5.06 -24.35 -7.49
CA TYR A 57 5.87 -25.39 -6.85
C TYR A 57 5.98 -25.24 -5.33
N PHE A 58 5.81 -24.04 -4.77
CA PHE A 58 5.73 -23.84 -3.31
C PHE A 58 4.44 -24.44 -2.76
N ILE A 59 3.32 -24.28 -3.46
CA ILE A 59 2.05 -24.86 -3.02
C ILE A 59 2.11 -26.40 -3.09
N GLU A 60 2.69 -26.95 -4.14
CA GLU A 60 2.93 -28.39 -4.28
C GLU A 60 3.81 -28.92 -3.11
N GLN A 61 4.86 -28.19 -2.76
CA GLN A 61 5.74 -28.54 -1.64
C GLN A 61 5.00 -28.48 -0.30
N ASN A 62 4.32 -27.37 0.00
CA ASN A 62 3.57 -27.17 1.23
C ASN A 62 2.49 -28.25 1.42
N THR A 63 1.81 -28.63 0.33
CA THR A 63 0.79 -29.68 0.36
C THR A 63 1.40 -31.06 0.62
N ARG A 64 2.58 -31.34 0.06
CA ARG A 64 3.28 -32.61 0.29
C ARG A 64 3.82 -32.74 1.71
N GLU A 65 4.27 -31.62 2.31
CA GLU A 65 4.81 -31.58 3.68
C GLU A 65 3.71 -31.79 4.74
N ASP A 66 2.57 -31.14 4.58
CA ASP A 66 1.42 -31.28 5.50
C ASP A 66 0.10 -31.03 4.75
N PRO A 67 -0.50 -32.07 4.16
CA PRO A 67 -1.72 -31.95 3.36
C PRO A 67 -2.96 -31.54 4.17
N ASN A 68 -2.98 -31.86 5.46
CA ASN A 68 -4.13 -31.64 6.33
C ASN A 68 -4.10 -30.29 7.06
N HIS A 69 -3.00 -29.54 6.94
CA HIS A 69 -2.92 -28.19 7.51
C HIS A 69 -4.00 -27.30 6.88
N GLU A 70 -4.70 -26.51 7.70
CA GLU A 70 -5.68 -25.55 7.22
C GLU A 70 -4.99 -24.44 6.41
N ALA A 71 -5.27 -24.37 5.11
CA ALA A 71 -4.69 -23.37 4.21
C ALA A 71 -5.54 -22.11 4.11
N ILE A 72 -6.87 -22.27 4.09
CA ILE A 72 -7.83 -21.17 3.96
C ILE A 72 -8.93 -21.33 5.00
N TRP A 73 -9.22 -20.23 5.68
CA TRP A 73 -10.43 -20.01 6.46
C TRP A 73 -11.28 -18.92 5.82
N SER A 74 -12.56 -19.12 5.66
CA SER A 74 -13.53 -18.10 5.25
C SER A 74 -14.91 -18.43 5.84
N ARG A 75 -15.85 -17.48 5.75
CA ARG A 75 -17.26 -17.73 6.11
C ARG A 75 -17.93 -18.71 5.13
N ASP A 76 -17.42 -18.83 3.91
CA ASP A 76 -17.94 -19.72 2.86
C ASP A 76 -17.35 -21.13 2.94
N GLY A 77 -16.37 -21.36 3.80
CA GLY A 77 -15.74 -22.65 3.98
C GLY A 77 -14.28 -22.58 4.40
N CYS A 78 -13.79 -23.69 4.96
CA CYS A 78 -12.40 -23.89 5.33
C CYS A 78 -11.80 -24.98 4.43
N TYR A 79 -10.56 -24.79 4.01
CA TYR A 79 -9.87 -25.71 3.10
C TYR A 79 -8.51 -26.07 3.65
N THR A 80 -8.20 -27.36 3.64
CA THR A 80 -6.84 -27.88 3.87
C THR A 80 -5.91 -27.54 2.70
N ARG A 81 -4.61 -27.71 2.87
CA ARG A 81 -3.64 -27.56 1.76
C ARG A 81 -3.95 -28.51 0.62
N LYS A 82 -4.38 -29.73 0.91
CA LYS A 82 -4.75 -30.72 -0.10
C LYS A 82 -5.99 -30.25 -0.89
N GLU A 83 -7.04 -29.81 -0.21
CA GLU A 83 -8.26 -29.32 -0.85
C GLU A 83 -8.00 -28.05 -1.68
N MET A 84 -7.24 -27.10 -1.14
CA MET A 84 -6.82 -25.90 -1.89
C MET A 84 -5.99 -26.27 -3.14
N TYR A 85 -5.06 -27.20 -3.02
CA TYR A 85 -4.24 -27.68 -4.13
C TYR A 85 -5.08 -28.38 -5.19
N ASP A 86 -5.99 -29.26 -4.79
CA ASP A 86 -6.90 -29.96 -5.71
C ASP A 86 -7.81 -28.94 -6.43
N ARG A 87 -8.34 -27.97 -5.70
CA ARG A 87 -9.15 -26.91 -6.29
C ARG A 87 -8.36 -26.06 -7.29
N ALA A 88 -7.11 -25.71 -6.96
CA ALA A 88 -6.22 -25.01 -7.89
C ALA A 88 -5.98 -25.85 -9.17
N ASN A 89 -5.81 -27.16 -9.05
CA ASN A 89 -5.67 -28.05 -10.20
C ASN A 89 -6.97 -28.18 -11.02
N GLN A 90 -8.14 -28.18 -10.37
CA GLN A 90 -9.44 -28.14 -11.06
C GLN A 90 -9.57 -26.87 -11.89
N TYR A 91 -9.25 -25.69 -11.32
CA TYR A 91 -9.19 -24.45 -12.08
C TYR A 91 -8.18 -24.50 -13.22
N ALA A 92 -7.01 -25.06 -13.00
CA ALA A 92 -5.98 -25.20 -14.04
C ALA A 92 -6.47 -26.02 -15.23
N GLN A 93 -7.08 -27.19 -14.97
CA GLN A 93 -7.64 -28.05 -16.02
C GLN A 93 -8.83 -27.38 -16.73
N TRP A 94 -9.67 -26.67 -15.97
CA TRP A 94 -10.76 -25.90 -16.53
C TRP A 94 -10.26 -24.76 -17.44
N PHE A 95 -9.27 -23.99 -17.01
CA PHE A 95 -8.66 -22.93 -17.82
C PHE A 95 -8.06 -23.49 -19.13
N LEU A 96 -7.40 -24.65 -19.08
CA LEU A 96 -6.91 -25.32 -20.28
C LEU A 96 -8.05 -25.69 -21.24
N LYS A 97 -9.18 -26.20 -20.74
CA LYS A 97 -10.39 -26.46 -21.56
C LYS A 97 -10.96 -25.17 -22.15
N GLN A 98 -10.81 -24.04 -21.42
CA GLN A 98 -11.20 -22.72 -21.91
C GLN A 98 -10.21 -22.14 -22.94
N GLY A 99 -9.13 -22.85 -23.29
CA GLY A 99 -8.15 -22.43 -24.28
C GLY A 99 -7.05 -21.52 -23.76
N VAL A 100 -6.94 -21.31 -22.44
CA VAL A 100 -5.88 -20.49 -21.82
C VAL A 100 -4.53 -21.18 -22.01
N GLN A 101 -3.54 -20.43 -22.48
CA GLN A 101 -2.19 -20.91 -22.77
C GLN A 101 -1.15 -20.32 -21.80
N PRO A 102 0.05 -20.94 -21.68
CA PRO A 102 1.16 -20.33 -20.94
C PRO A 102 1.50 -18.93 -21.47
N GLY A 103 1.62 -17.98 -20.55
CA GLY A 103 1.86 -16.57 -20.85
C GLY A 103 0.60 -15.71 -20.99
N ASP A 104 -0.58 -16.31 -21.10
CA ASP A 104 -1.84 -15.56 -21.16
C ASP A 104 -2.18 -14.87 -19.84
N LEU A 105 -2.98 -13.79 -19.95
CA LEU A 105 -3.66 -13.19 -18.83
C LEU A 105 -5.16 -13.53 -18.85
N VAL A 106 -5.72 -13.79 -17.67
CA VAL A 106 -7.16 -13.93 -17.44
C VAL A 106 -7.62 -12.82 -16.52
N ALA A 107 -8.66 -12.08 -16.89
CA ALA A 107 -9.18 -10.99 -16.06
C ALA A 107 -10.02 -11.58 -14.93
N LEU A 108 -9.63 -11.29 -13.69
CA LEU A 108 -10.41 -11.61 -12.48
C LEU A 108 -11.16 -10.35 -12.03
N PHE A 109 -12.46 -10.32 -12.27
CA PHE A 109 -13.39 -9.29 -11.84
C PHE A 109 -14.22 -9.83 -10.67
N MET A 110 -13.55 -10.01 -9.51
CA MET A 110 -14.06 -10.82 -8.41
C MET A 110 -13.88 -10.14 -7.06
N ILE A 111 -14.78 -10.46 -6.13
CA ILE A 111 -14.62 -10.15 -4.70
C ILE A 111 -13.65 -11.13 -4.05
N ASN A 112 -13.08 -10.76 -2.88
CA ASN A 112 -12.24 -11.69 -2.13
C ASN A 112 -12.99 -12.97 -1.77
N SER A 113 -12.45 -14.10 -2.16
CA SER A 113 -13.05 -15.42 -1.92
C SER A 113 -11.99 -16.52 -1.99
N PRO A 114 -12.25 -17.75 -1.50
CA PRO A 114 -11.40 -18.90 -1.74
C PRO A 114 -11.21 -19.19 -3.23
N ASP A 115 -12.25 -19.00 -4.05
CA ASP A 115 -12.18 -19.18 -5.51
C ASP A 115 -11.21 -18.19 -6.18
N PHE A 116 -11.14 -16.96 -5.69
CA PHE A 116 -10.16 -16.00 -6.20
C PHE A 116 -8.71 -16.54 -6.06
N ILE A 117 -8.39 -17.07 -4.89
CA ILE A 117 -7.05 -17.63 -4.60
C ILE A 117 -6.80 -18.88 -5.42
N THR A 118 -7.75 -19.82 -5.47
CA THR A 118 -7.56 -21.09 -6.21
C THR A 118 -7.55 -20.91 -7.72
N ALA A 119 -8.32 -19.96 -8.27
CA ALA A 119 -8.23 -19.57 -9.68
C ALA A 119 -6.86 -18.96 -10.00
N TRP A 120 -6.35 -18.06 -9.14
CA TRP A 120 -5.00 -17.49 -9.33
C TRP A 120 -3.93 -18.59 -9.31
N LEU A 121 -3.97 -19.50 -8.34
CA LEU A 121 -3.05 -20.65 -8.28
C LEU A 121 -3.19 -21.57 -9.49
N GLY A 122 -4.42 -21.78 -9.98
CA GLY A 122 -4.70 -22.55 -11.20
C GLY A 122 -4.03 -21.94 -12.44
N LEU A 123 -4.06 -20.61 -12.58
CA LEU A 123 -3.33 -19.91 -13.66
C LEU A 123 -1.83 -20.10 -13.53
N LEU A 124 -1.26 -19.92 -12.33
CA LEU A 124 0.17 -20.15 -12.09
C LEU A 124 0.58 -21.60 -12.35
N ALA A 125 -0.34 -22.57 -12.16
CA ALA A 125 -0.11 -23.99 -12.45
C ALA A 125 0.07 -24.30 -13.92
N ILE A 126 -0.48 -23.48 -14.82
CA ILE A 126 -0.36 -23.62 -16.28
C ILE A 126 0.55 -22.56 -16.91
N GLY A 127 1.30 -21.79 -16.11
CA GLY A 127 2.20 -20.74 -16.62
C GLY A 127 1.50 -19.48 -17.11
N ALA A 128 0.22 -19.29 -16.79
CA ALA A 128 -0.58 -18.09 -17.04
C ALA A 128 -0.66 -17.22 -15.78
N ALA A 129 -1.30 -16.05 -15.87
CA ALA A 129 -1.43 -15.14 -14.74
C ALA A 129 -2.78 -14.37 -14.75
N PRO A 130 -3.27 -13.87 -13.60
CA PRO A 130 -4.44 -13.03 -13.57
C PRO A 130 -4.12 -11.55 -13.83
N ALA A 131 -5.07 -10.86 -14.49
CA ALA A 131 -5.22 -9.41 -14.45
C ALA A 131 -6.24 -9.06 -13.37
N MET A 132 -5.82 -8.31 -12.36
CA MET A 132 -6.57 -8.01 -11.13
C MET A 132 -7.49 -6.80 -11.36
N ILE A 133 -8.68 -7.03 -11.89
CA ILE A 133 -9.61 -5.95 -12.24
C ILE A 133 -10.40 -5.52 -11.00
N ASN A 134 -10.39 -4.24 -10.70
CA ASN A 134 -11.23 -3.67 -9.65
C ASN A 134 -12.72 -3.79 -10.05
N PHE A 135 -13.49 -4.59 -9.33
CA PHE A 135 -14.91 -4.84 -9.62
C PHE A 135 -15.84 -3.64 -9.36
N HIS A 136 -15.32 -2.53 -8.86
CA HIS A 136 -16.03 -1.25 -8.77
C HIS A 136 -15.90 -0.38 -10.03
N LEU A 137 -15.04 -0.74 -10.97
CA LEU A 137 -14.88 0.00 -12.22
C LEU A 137 -16.14 -0.12 -13.09
N THR A 138 -16.43 0.96 -13.81
CA THR A 138 -17.58 1.09 -14.71
C THR A 138 -17.15 1.61 -16.08
N SER A 139 -17.95 1.35 -17.10
CA SER A 139 -17.87 1.98 -18.44
C SER A 139 -16.44 2.06 -18.99
N GLN A 140 -15.97 3.25 -19.36
CA GLN A 140 -14.68 3.49 -19.99
C GLN A 140 -13.48 3.02 -19.16
N ALA A 141 -13.52 3.18 -17.82
CA ALA A 141 -12.41 2.75 -16.96
C ALA A 141 -12.28 1.22 -16.91
N LEU A 142 -13.40 0.50 -16.93
CA LEU A 142 -13.42 -0.95 -17.01
C LEU A 142 -12.87 -1.44 -18.34
N LEU A 143 -13.39 -0.92 -19.46
CA LEU A 143 -12.94 -1.29 -20.81
C LEU A 143 -11.45 -0.97 -21.01
N HIS A 144 -10.98 0.17 -20.49
CA HIS A 144 -9.58 0.55 -20.53
C HIS A 144 -8.68 -0.47 -19.79
N CYS A 145 -9.05 -0.89 -18.58
CA CYS A 145 -8.28 -1.87 -17.83
C CYS A 145 -8.27 -3.24 -18.53
N LEU A 146 -9.40 -3.67 -19.07
CA LEU A 146 -9.49 -4.90 -19.84
C LEU A 146 -8.64 -4.81 -21.11
N GLY A 147 -8.69 -3.69 -21.83
CA GLY A 147 -7.88 -3.46 -23.04
C GLY A 147 -6.38 -3.56 -22.77
N ILE A 148 -5.88 -2.95 -21.67
CA ILE A 148 -4.46 -3.04 -21.30
C ILE A 148 -4.05 -4.49 -21.00
N SER A 149 -4.93 -5.28 -20.37
CA SER A 149 -4.59 -6.66 -20.02
C SER A 149 -4.44 -7.58 -21.24
N ALA A 150 -5.08 -7.24 -22.34
CA ALA A 150 -5.27 -8.12 -23.49
C ALA A 150 -5.88 -9.50 -23.12
N ALA A 151 -6.42 -9.64 -21.92
CA ALA A 151 -7.08 -10.87 -21.48
C ALA A 151 -8.36 -11.09 -22.29
N LYS A 152 -8.54 -12.28 -22.85
CA LYS A 152 -9.75 -12.61 -23.63
C LYS A 152 -10.83 -13.30 -22.80
N LEU A 153 -10.47 -13.83 -21.66
CA LEU A 153 -11.38 -14.45 -20.70
C LEU A 153 -11.53 -13.56 -19.47
N ILE A 154 -12.77 -13.24 -19.10
CA ILE A 154 -13.12 -12.48 -17.91
C ILE A 154 -13.91 -13.41 -16.99
N LEU A 155 -13.38 -13.68 -15.80
CA LEU A 155 -14.06 -14.43 -14.76
C LEU A 155 -14.72 -13.44 -13.79
N VAL A 156 -16.03 -13.54 -13.62
CA VAL A 156 -16.86 -12.62 -12.83
C VAL A 156 -17.41 -13.35 -11.62
N ASP A 157 -17.17 -12.80 -10.41
CA ASP A 157 -17.78 -13.28 -9.17
C ASP A 157 -17.93 -12.12 -8.19
N GLY A 158 -19.13 -11.92 -7.66
CA GLY A 158 -19.35 -10.81 -6.74
C GLY A 158 -20.81 -10.49 -6.50
N PRO A 159 -21.08 -9.36 -5.85
CA PRO A 159 -22.44 -8.91 -5.61
C PRO A 159 -23.16 -8.52 -6.92
N PRO A 160 -24.52 -8.44 -6.89
CA PRO A 160 -25.32 -8.15 -8.10
C PRO A 160 -24.88 -6.90 -8.87
N ASP A 161 -24.39 -5.87 -8.19
CA ASP A 161 -23.91 -4.64 -8.80
C ASP A 161 -22.61 -4.82 -9.58
N ALA A 162 -21.75 -5.81 -9.23
CA ALA A 162 -20.59 -6.17 -10.03
C ALA A 162 -21.02 -6.78 -11.38
N HIS A 163 -21.99 -7.71 -11.35
CA HIS A 163 -22.56 -8.28 -12.57
C HIS A 163 -23.26 -7.22 -13.44
N ALA A 164 -24.00 -6.28 -12.83
CA ALA A 164 -24.63 -5.17 -13.54
C ALA A 164 -23.60 -4.27 -14.27
N ARG A 165 -22.40 -4.04 -13.68
CA ARG A 165 -21.33 -3.26 -14.35
C ARG A 165 -20.78 -3.96 -15.58
N ILE A 166 -20.63 -5.27 -15.55
CA ILE A 166 -20.22 -6.08 -16.74
C ILE A 166 -21.33 -6.04 -17.78
N ALA A 167 -22.58 -6.27 -17.38
CA ALA A 167 -23.73 -6.24 -18.30
C ALA A 167 -23.87 -4.88 -19.02
N ALA A 168 -23.56 -3.77 -18.33
CA ALA A 168 -23.63 -2.42 -18.90
C ALA A 168 -22.63 -2.18 -20.05
N VAL A 169 -21.58 -3.00 -20.19
CA VAL A 169 -20.58 -2.90 -21.26
C VAL A 169 -20.53 -4.17 -22.12
N GLN A 170 -21.54 -5.07 -22.01
CA GLN A 170 -21.53 -6.37 -22.68
C GLN A 170 -21.38 -6.25 -24.20
N THR A 171 -22.08 -5.31 -24.83
CA THR A 171 -21.98 -5.05 -26.27
C THR A 171 -20.56 -4.72 -26.71
N ASP A 172 -19.87 -3.89 -25.94
CA ASP A 172 -18.47 -3.53 -26.23
C ASP A 172 -17.52 -4.72 -26.02
N LEU A 173 -17.80 -5.56 -25.00
CA LEU A 173 -17.02 -6.75 -24.73
C LEU A 173 -17.17 -7.76 -25.85
N ASP A 174 -18.39 -8.01 -26.33
CA ASP A 174 -18.69 -8.92 -27.43
C ASP A 174 -18.04 -8.45 -28.73
N ALA A 175 -18.14 -7.16 -29.04
CA ALA A 175 -17.52 -6.55 -30.22
C ALA A 175 -15.99 -6.68 -30.22
N GLN A 176 -15.35 -6.71 -29.05
CA GLN A 176 -13.90 -6.88 -28.89
C GLN A 176 -13.47 -8.34 -28.69
N GLY A 177 -14.42 -9.28 -28.76
CA GLY A 177 -14.17 -10.71 -28.66
C GLY A 177 -13.79 -11.19 -27.26
N TYR A 178 -14.24 -10.49 -26.20
CA TYR A 178 -14.11 -10.97 -24.83
C TYR A 178 -15.13 -12.07 -24.55
N ARG A 179 -14.71 -13.05 -23.78
CA ARG A 179 -15.59 -14.07 -23.23
C ARG A 179 -15.78 -13.85 -21.74
N VAL A 180 -16.99 -13.50 -21.36
CA VAL A 180 -17.39 -13.33 -19.97
C VAL A 180 -17.92 -14.65 -19.41
N VAL A 181 -17.41 -15.05 -18.26
CA VAL A 181 -17.86 -16.23 -17.53
C VAL A 181 -18.31 -15.82 -16.14
N ASP A 182 -19.58 -16.01 -15.84
CA ASP A 182 -20.13 -15.91 -14.49
C ASP A 182 -19.70 -17.15 -13.70
N LEU A 183 -18.86 -16.94 -12.68
CA LEU A 183 -18.34 -18.03 -11.87
C LEU A 183 -19.43 -18.74 -11.09
N ALA A 184 -20.50 -18.07 -10.66
CA ALA A 184 -21.59 -18.72 -9.95
C ALA A 184 -22.22 -19.83 -10.82
N GLN A 185 -22.30 -19.61 -12.13
CA GLN A 185 -22.80 -20.60 -13.10
C GLN A 185 -21.73 -21.64 -13.48
N ALA A 186 -20.47 -21.23 -13.62
CA ALA A 186 -19.38 -22.12 -14.02
C ALA A 186 -18.82 -22.98 -12.88
N ARG A 187 -19.02 -22.59 -11.63
CA ARG A 187 -18.48 -23.26 -10.42
C ARG A 187 -18.77 -24.77 -10.37
N PRO A 188 -19.99 -25.25 -10.67
CA PRO A 188 -20.26 -26.70 -10.70
C PRO A 188 -19.38 -27.44 -11.72
N GLU A 189 -19.15 -26.86 -12.91
CA GLU A 189 -18.29 -27.43 -13.94
C GLU A 189 -16.82 -27.45 -13.49
N VAL A 190 -16.31 -26.32 -12.95
CA VAL A 190 -14.96 -26.23 -12.39
C VAL A 190 -14.73 -27.32 -11.35
N TYR A 191 -15.67 -27.48 -10.41
CA TYR A 191 -15.56 -28.41 -9.30
C TYR A 191 -15.74 -29.89 -9.71
N ALA A 192 -16.43 -30.15 -10.80
CA ALA A 192 -16.54 -31.48 -11.40
C ALA A 192 -15.33 -31.83 -12.29
N THR A 193 -14.47 -30.86 -12.59
CA THR A 193 -13.26 -31.09 -13.39
C THR A 193 -12.25 -31.90 -12.57
N ASP A 194 -11.57 -32.86 -13.21
CA ASP A 194 -10.52 -33.68 -12.59
C ASP A 194 -9.41 -32.77 -12.01
N ALA A 195 -9.05 -32.99 -10.75
CA ALA A 195 -7.99 -32.28 -10.04
C ALA A 195 -6.57 -32.73 -10.44
N ARG A 196 -6.43 -33.31 -11.65
CA ARG A 196 -5.14 -33.77 -12.16
C ARG A 196 -4.13 -32.63 -12.23
N ARG A 197 -2.96 -32.85 -11.63
CA ARG A 197 -1.84 -31.92 -11.69
C ARG A 197 -1.47 -31.61 -13.15
N PRO A 198 -1.38 -30.33 -13.56
CA PRO A 198 -0.90 -29.97 -14.91
C PRO A 198 0.56 -30.39 -15.13
N GLY A 199 0.92 -30.74 -16.35
CA GLY A 199 2.29 -31.12 -16.70
C GLY A 199 3.30 -30.00 -16.50
N ASP A 200 4.55 -30.33 -16.22
CA ASP A 200 5.61 -29.34 -15.97
C ASP A 200 5.99 -28.55 -17.24
N GLU A 201 5.74 -29.09 -18.41
CA GLU A 201 5.97 -28.46 -19.72
C GLU A 201 5.24 -27.12 -19.86
N LEU A 202 4.04 -26.99 -19.27
CA LEU A 202 3.22 -25.77 -19.35
C LEU A 202 3.90 -24.57 -18.65
N ARG A 203 4.73 -24.81 -17.64
CA ARG A 203 5.42 -23.75 -16.89
C ARG A 203 6.94 -23.80 -16.99
N ALA A 204 7.49 -24.73 -17.78
CA ALA A 204 8.94 -24.86 -17.97
C ALA A 204 9.57 -23.63 -18.65
N GLY A 205 8.78 -22.88 -19.44
CA GLY A 205 9.20 -21.67 -20.14
C GLY A 205 9.05 -20.37 -19.34
N VAL A 206 8.53 -20.43 -18.10
CA VAL A 206 8.29 -19.25 -17.26
C VAL A 206 9.61 -18.53 -16.96
N LYS A 207 9.62 -17.20 -17.18
CA LYS A 207 10.79 -16.34 -16.99
C LYS A 207 10.65 -15.45 -15.75
N PRO A 208 11.76 -15.00 -15.14
CA PRO A 208 11.72 -14.15 -13.93
C PRO A 208 10.87 -12.88 -14.09
N HIS A 209 10.89 -12.26 -15.25
CA HIS A 209 10.17 -11.00 -15.54
C HIS A 209 8.72 -11.21 -16.03
N TRP A 210 8.28 -12.45 -16.28
CA TRP A 210 6.90 -12.72 -16.66
C TRP A 210 5.94 -12.37 -15.53
N PRO A 211 4.68 -11.99 -15.83
CA PRO A 211 3.71 -11.69 -14.81
C PRO A 211 3.36 -12.92 -13.97
N SER A 212 3.35 -12.78 -12.66
CA SER A 212 2.62 -13.66 -11.74
C SER A 212 1.21 -13.13 -11.50
N SER A 213 1.02 -11.85 -11.75
CA SER A 213 -0.25 -11.11 -11.77
C SER A 213 -0.03 -9.71 -12.35
N MET A 214 -1.11 -9.05 -12.76
CA MET A 214 -1.10 -7.67 -13.19
C MET A 214 -2.01 -6.83 -12.28
N PHE A 215 -1.48 -5.76 -11.69
CA PHE A 215 -2.20 -4.83 -10.84
C PHE A 215 -2.37 -3.47 -11.52
N TYR A 216 -3.40 -2.73 -11.10
CA TYR A 216 -3.68 -1.40 -11.61
C TYR A 216 -3.46 -0.35 -10.51
N THR A 217 -2.86 0.78 -10.89
CA THR A 217 -2.70 1.95 -10.02
C THR A 217 -3.69 3.03 -10.42
N SER A 218 -4.32 3.67 -9.45
CA SER A 218 -5.05 4.90 -9.69
C SER A 218 -4.04 6.02 -9.99
N GLY A 219 -3.92 6.40 -11.24
CA GLY A 219 -3.14 7.60 -11.59
C GLY A 219 -3.75 8.85 -10.96
N THR A 220 -2.91 9.74 -10.43
CA THR A 220 -3.35 11.03 -9.87
C THR A 220 -3.98 11.96 -10.91
N THR A 221 -3.88 11.65 -12.19
CA THR A 221 -4.26 12.54 -13.31
C THR A 221 -4.92 11.81 -14.48
N GLY A 222 -5.54 10.63 -14.30
CA GLY A 222 -6.14 9.95 -15.45
C GLY A 222 -6.54 8.49 -15.20
N MET A 223 -6.72 7.77 -16.30
CA MET A 223 -7.11 6.35 -16.33
C MET A 223 -6.09 5.46 -15.59
N PRO A 224 -6.52 4.33 -15.00
CA PRO A 224 -5.65 3.39 -14.31
C PRO A 224 -4.48 2.91 -15.19
N LYS A 225 -3.30 2.79 -14.58
CA LYS A 225 -2.10 2.26 -15.22
C LYS A 225 -1.82 0.86 -14.69
N ALA A 226 -1.34 -0.04 -15.54
CA ALA A 226 -1.06 -1.42 -15.16
C ALA A 226 0.43 -1.67 -14.95
N CYS A 227 0.73 -2.45 -13.90
CA CYS A 227 2.08 -2.96 -13.61
C CYS A 227 2.03 -4.46 -13.40
N TYR A 228 3.06 -5.18 -13.87
CA TYR A 228 3.23 -6.58 -13.53
C TYR A 228 3.87 -6.75 -12.15
N LEU A 229 3.33 -7.69 -11.37
CA LEU A 229 4.10 -8.33 -10.32
C LEU A 229 4.90 -9.47 -10.98
N PRO A 230 6.23 -9.39 -11.09
CA PRO A 230 6.99 -10.40 -11.79
C PRO A 230 7.04 -11.73 -11.02
N ILE A 231 7.20 -12.83 -11.74
CA ILE A 231 7.39 -14.18 -11.15
C ILE A 231 8.54 -14.20 -10.14
N ALA A 232 9.63 -13.48 -10.42
CA ALA A 232 10.76 -13.37 -9.48
C ALA A 232 10.36 -12.81 -8.11
N ALA A 233 9.42 -11.85 -8.07
CA ALA A 233 8.91 -11.30 -6.81
C ALA A 233 8.02 -12.32 -6.09
N ALA A 234 7.09 -12.97 -6.80
CA ALA A 234 6.23 -14.00 -6.22
C ALA A 234 7.05 -15.22 -5.73
N PHE A 235 8.08 -15.63 -6.48
CA PHE A 235 9.05 -16.64 -6.05
C PHE A 235 9.76 -16.20 -4.76
N GLY A 236 10.17 -14.93 -4.67
CA GLY A 236 10.79 -14.36 -3.47
C GLY A 236 9.88 -14.45 -2.25
N HIS A 237 8.59 -14.19 -2.42
CA HIS A 237 7.60 -14.35 -1.36
C HIS A 237 7.50 -15.81 -0.90
N GLY A 238 7.31 -16.77 -1.80
CA GLY A 238 7.22 -18.18 -1.46
C GLY A 238 8.51 -18.75 -0.80
N ALA A 239 9.67 -18.22 -1.19
CA ALA A 239 10.95 -18.57 -0.59
C ALA A 239 11.21 -17.88 0.77
N GLY A 240 10.31 -17.01 1.24
CA GLY A 240 10.48 -16.18 2.42
C GLY A 240 10.86 -16.98 3.68
N ASN A 241 10.13 -18.05 3.96
CA ASN A 241 10.39 -18.93 5.11
C ASN A 241 11.78 -19.60 5.04
N HIS A 242 12.21 -19.98 3.84
CA HIS A 242 13.51 -20.61 3.64
C HIS A 242 14.68 -19.63 3.72
N THR A 243 14.43 -18.36 3.46
CA THR A 243 15.48 -17.32 3.40
C THR A 243 15.59 -16.49 4.67
N GLY A 244 14.60 -16.55 5.55
CA GLY A 244 14.48 -15.69 6.71
C GLY A 244 14.09 -14.24 6.35
N LEU A 245 13.54 -14.03 5.14
CA LEU A 245 13.03 -12.73 4.68
C LEU A 245 11.52 -12.59 4.91
N ASN A 246 10.84 -13.65 5.33
CA ASN A 246 9.42 -13.57 5.66
C ASN A 246 9.25 -12.83 7.01
N PRO A 247 8.29 -11.89 7.12
CA PRO A 247 7.93 -11.27 8.39
C PRO A 247 7.30 -12.25 9.39
N VAL A 248 6.86 -13.42 8.95
CA VAL A 248 6.33 -14.49 9.81
C VAL A 248 7.48 -15.18 10.52
N ASP A 249 7.49 -15.13 11.84
CA ASP A 249 8.55 -15.67 12.68
C ASP A 249 8.07 -16.73 13.68
N ARG A 250 6.79 -17.11 13.61
CA ARG A 250 6.17 -18.11 14.51
C ARG A 250 5.50 -19.22 13.71
N PRO A 251 5.46 -20.44 14.20
CA PRO A 251 4.71 -21.52 13.58
C PRO A 251 3.20 -21.30 13.72
N ASN A 252 2.43 -21.90 12.81
CA ASN A 252 0.96 -21.89 12.82
C ASN A 252 0.32 -20.48 12.79
N GLU A 253 0.96 -19.55 12.12
CA GLU A 253 0.41 -18.21 11.93
C GLU A 253 -0.85 -18.25 11.05
N ARG A 254 -1.78 -17.35 11.37
CA ARG A 254 -3.06 -17.19 10.69
C ARG A 254 -3.24 -15.73 10.28
N TYR A 255 -3.22 -15.50 8.98
CA TYR A 255 -3.19 -14.16 8.41
C TYR A 255 -4.57 -13.72 7.89
N TYR A 256 -5.18 -12.75 8.54
CA TYR A 256 -6.48 -12.22 8.14
C TYR A 256 -6.34 -11.10 7.13
N VAL A 257 -7.10 -11.21 6.02
CA VAL A 257 -7.14 -10.24 4.93
C VAL A 257 -8.58 -9.86 4.61
N CYS A 258 -8.88 -8.57 4.77
CA CYS A 258 -10.13 -7.94 4.34
C CYS A 258 -9.89 -6.83 3.29
N MET A 259 -8.62 -6.61 2.91
CA MET A 259 -8.25 -5.68 1.85
C MET A 259 -8.50 -6.32 0.48
N PRO A 260 -8.96 -5.54 -0.53
CA PRO A 260 -9.28 -6.07 -1.85
C PRO A 260 -8.09 -6.77 -2.53
N TYR A 261 -8.31 -7.95 -3.11
CA TYR A 261 -7.26 -8.72 -3.79
C TYR A 261 -6.83 -8.11 -5.13
N TYR A 262 -7.67 -7.30 -5.74
CA TYR A 262 -7.26 -6.53 -6.92
C TYR A 262 -6.28 -5.38 -6.60
N HIS A 263 -5.97 -5.15 -5.33
CA HIS A 263 -4.97 -4.22 -4.85
C HIS A 263 -3.73 -4.94 -4.31
N GLY A 264 -2.53 -4.35 -4.53
CA GLY A 264 -1.28 -4.92 -4.05
C GLY A 264 -1.27 -5.20 -2.54
N THR A 265 -1.79 -4.30 -1.71
CA THR A 265 -1.86 -4.50 -0.25
C THR A 265 -2.70 -5.73 0.14
N GLY A 266 -3.81 -5.99 -0.54
CA GLY A 266 -4.61 -7.20 -0.30
C GLY A 266 -4.04 -8.41 -1.04
N GLY A 267 -3.97 -8.35 -2.37
CA GLY A 267 -3.67 -9.50 -3.21
C GLY A 267 -2.23 -10.02 -3.10
N ILE A 268 -1.22 -9.12 -3.16
CA ILE A 268 0.18 -9.55 -3.06
C ILE A 268 0.44 -10.19 -1.69
N ASN A 269 -0.05 -9.55 -0.62
CA ASN A 269 0.16 -10.09 0.73
C ASN A 269 -0.61 -11.39 0.97
N ALA A 270 -1.85 -11.52 0.50
CA ALA A 270 -2.60 -12.76 0.59
C ALA A 270 -1.86 -13.90 -0.13
N MET A 271 -1.44 -13.68 -1.39
CA MET A 271 -0.71 -14.70 -2.15
C MET A 271 0.65 -15.02 -1.53
N ALA A 272 1.37 -14.02 -1.00
CA ALA A 272 2.63 -14.24 -0.30
C ALA A 272 2.48 -15.23 0.86
N GLN A 273 1.40 -15.09 1.67
CA GLN A 273 1.15 -15.97 2.80
C GLN A 273 0.74 -17.39 2.36
N VAL A 274 -0.09 -17.49 1.32
CA VAL A 274 -0.44 -18.78 0.73
C VAL A 274 0.81 -19.52 0.22
N LEU A 275 1.69 -18.82 -0.50
CA LEU A 275 2.95 -19.39 -0.99
C LEU A 275 3.91 -19.81 0.13
N CYS A 276 3.90 -19.10 1.26
CA CYS A 276 4.66 -19.47 2.47
C CYS A 276 4.01 -20.61 3.27
N GLY A 277 2.81 -21.06 2.92
CA GLY A 277 2.08 -22.10 3.64
C GLY A 277 1.42 -21.63 4.94
N THR A 278 1.25 -20.31 5.14
CA THR A 278 0.48 -19.70 6.24
C THR A 278 -1.02 -19.91 6.01
N THR A 279 -1.81 -20.11 7.07
CA THR A 279 -3.27 -20.12 6.94
C THR A 279 -3.78 -18.73 6.58
N LEU A 280 -4.44 -18.59 5.41
CA LEU A 280 -5.06 -17.37 4.96
C LEU A 280 -6.52 -17.30 5.46
N CYS A 281 -6.85 -16.28 6.25
CA CYS A 281 -8.20 -16.01 6.72
C CYS A 281 -8.81 -14.90 5.86
N ILE A 282 -9.84 -15.24 5.08
CA ILE A 282 -10.41 -14.37 4.04
C ILE A 282 -11.70 -13.72 4.53
N ALA A 283 -11.79 -12.39 4.42
CA ALA A 283 -13.04 -11.68 4.45
C ALA A 283 -13.35 -11.07 3.06
N PRO A 284 -14.62 -11.08 2.63
CA PRO A 284 -15.01 -10.53 1.33
C PRO A 284 -14.67 -9.05 1.18
N LYS A 285 -14.78 -8.27 2.26
CA LYS A 285 -14.50 -6.84 2.33
C LYS A 285 -14.20 -6.41 3.76
N PHE A 286 -13.65 -5.22 3.94
CA PHE A 286 -13.55 -4.59 5.25
C PHE A 286 -14.93 -4.26 5.81
N SER A 287 -15.17 -4.60 7.08
CA SER A 287 -16.42 -4.31 7.81
C SER A 287 -16.08 -3.95 9.24
N VAL A 288 -16.32 -2.71 9.63
CA VAL A 288 -16.01 -2.22 10.99
C VAL A 288 -16.69 -3.05 12.06
N SER A 289 -17.99 -3.35 11.89
CA SER A 289 -18.79 -4.12 12.85
C SER A 289 -18.49 -5.62 12.84
N GLY A 290 -18.00 -6.16 11.72
CA GLY A 290 -17.69 -7.59 11.55
C GLY A 290 -16.24 -7.94 11.89
N PHE A 291 -15.32 -6.97 11.87
CA PHE A 291 -13.88 -7.19 11.89
C PHE A 291 -13.41 -8.05 13.08
N TRP A 292 -13.67 -7.62 14.29
CA TRP A 292 -13.20 -8.33 15.49
C TRP A 292 -13.88 -9.68 15.71
N ARG A 293 -15.12 -9.86 15.23
CA ARG A 293 -15.77 -11.15 15.20
C ARG A 293 -15.04 -12.10 14.24
N ASP A 294 -14.71 -11.66 13.04
CA ASP A 294 -13.96 -12.47 12.08
C ASP A 294 -12.56 -12.82 12.58
N ILE A 295 -11.87 -11.87 13.22
CA ILE A 295 -10.56 -12.09 13.87
C ILE A 295 -10.66 -13.21 14.93
N ARG A 296 -11.67 -13.18 15.79
CA ARG A 296 -11.87 -14.20 16.83
C ARG A 296 -12.21 -15.56 16.24
N ASP A 297 -13.19 -15.60 15.35
CA ASP A 297 -13.70 -16.85 14.75
C ASP A 297 -12.64 -17.53 13.88
N SER A 298 -11.87 -16.74 13.13
CA SER A 298 -10.74 -17.24 12.34
C SER A 298 -9.50 -17.56 13.18
N ARG A 299 -9.48 -17.18 14.47
CA ARG A 299 -8.31 -17.28 15.35
C ARG A 299 -7.07 -16.61 14.76
N ALA A 300 -7.25 -15.52 14.02
CA ALA A 300 -6.17 -14.81 13.37
C ALA A 300 -5.13 -14.34 14.39
N THR A 301 -3.84 -14.49 14.03
CA THR A 301 -2.70 -14.08 14.85
C THR A 301 -2.07 -12.79 14.36
N TRP A 302 -2.36 -12.43 13.12
CA TRP A 302 -2.03 -11.15 12.51
C TRP A 302 -2.98 -10.81 11.36
N PHE A 303 -3.00 -9.53 10.96
CA PHE A 303 -3.83 -9.07 9.85
C PHE A 303 -3.17 -7.96 9.05
N VAL A 304 -3.64 -7.79 7.79
CA VAL A 304 -3.24 -6.67 6.95
C VAL A 304 -4.14 -5.46 7.15
N TYR A 305 -3.55 -4.26 7.17
CA TYR A 305 -4.26 -2.99 7.26
C TYR A 305 -3.79 -1.98 6.22
N VAL A 306 -4.64 -1.00 5.97
CA VAL A 306 -4.29 0.32 5.45
C VAL A 306 -4.61 1.31 6.57
N GLY A 307 -3.84 2.37 6.74
CA GLY A 307 -3.91 3.25 7.92
C GLY A 307 -5.31 3.69 8.32
N GLU A 308 -6.17 4.02 7.36
CA GLU A 308 -7.54 4.45 7.64
C GLU A 308 -8.44 3.33 8.23
N THR A 309 -8.19 2.06 7.89
CA THR A 309 -8.95 0.96 8.50
C THR A 309 -8.75 0.87 10.02
N LEU A 310 -7.53 1.15 10.48
CA LEU A 310 -7.25 1.20 11.93
C LEU A 310 -7.94 2.38 12.61
N ARG A 311 -8.05 3.52 11.93
CA ARG A 311 -8.78 4.69 12.43
C ARG A 311 -10.27 4.38 12.61
N TYR A 312 -10.90 3.69 11.64
CA TYR A 312 -12.30 3.29 11.73
C TYR A 312 -12.55 2.31 12.88
N LEU A 313 -11.61 1.39 13.12
CA LEU A 313 -11.71 0.47 14.26
C LEU A 313 -11.55 1.22 15.60
N LEU A 314 -10.67 2.21 15.67
CA LEU A 314 -10.52 3.06 16.86
C LEU A 314 -11.74 3.93 17.14
N ALA A 315 -12.45 4.38 16.10
CA ALA A 315 -13.65 5.20 16.25
C ALA A 315 -14.83 4.44 16.88
N GLN A 316 -14.76 3.10 16.94
CA GLN A 316 -15.80 2.32 17.63
C GLN A 316 -15.73 2.51 19.15
N PRO A 317 -16.88 2.48 19.85
CA PRO A 317 -16.88 2.54 21.31
C PRO A 317 -15.97 1.48 21.94
N PRO A 318 -15.27 1.79 23.04
CA PRO A 318 -14.47 0.81 23.76
C PRO A 318 -15.34 -0.39 24.22
N SER A 319 -14.75 -1.59 24.13
CA SER A 319 -15.40 -2.84 24.54
C SER A 319 -14.51 -3.63 25.49
N PRO A 320 -15.08 -4.37 26.46
CA PRO A 320 -14.33 -5.33 27.26
C PRO A 320 -13.61 -6.39 26.40
N ASP A 321 -14.11 -6.64 25.18
CA ASP A 321 -13.54 -7.60 24.23
C ASP A 321 -12.45 -7.02 23.32
N ASP A 322 -12.05 -5.75 23.48
CA ASP A 322 -11.04 -5.13 22.63
C ASP A 322 -9.70 -5.90 22.62
N LYS A 323 -9.36 -6.57 23.70
CA LYS A 323 -8.16 -7.42 23.83
C LYS A 323 -8.46 -8.93 23.79
N ASN A 324 -9.71 -9.33 23.56
CA ASN A 324 -10.11 -10.73 23.50
C ASN A 324 -9.85 -11.32 22.10
N HIS A 325 -8.58 -11.47 21.72
CA HIS A 325 -8.13 -12.04 20.46
C HIS A 325 -6.69 -12.56 20.54
N LYS A 326 -6.22 -13.26 19.50
CA LYS A 326 -4.86 -13.79 19.40
C LYS A 326 -3.91 -12.95 18.55
N VAL A 327 -4.35 -11.80 18.06
CA VAL A 327 -3.52 -10.93 17.22
C VAL A 327 -2.39 -10.34 18.04
N HIS A 328 -1.16 -10.63 17.64
CA HIS A 328 0.05 -10.04 18.21
C HIS A 328 0.78 -9.12 17.23
N THR A 329 0.50 -9.23 15.93
CA THR A 329 1.14 -8.44 14.89
C THR A 329 0.08 -7.86 13.95
N ILE A 330 0.27 -6.61 13.55
CA ILE A 330 -0.44 -6.03 12.41
C ILE A 330 0.57 -5.65 11.33
N PHE A 331 0.19 -5.85 10.06
CA PHE A 331 1.05 -5.65 8.91
C PHE A 331 0.37 -4.71 7.91
N GLY A 332 0.99 -3.61 7.56
CA GLY A 332 0.33 -2.69 6.64
C GLY A 332 1.15 -1.46 6.27
N ASN A 333 0.47 -0.47 5.75
CA ASN A 333 1.07 0.79 5.35
C ASN A 333 0.16 1.99 5.63
N GLY A 334 0.78 3.15 5.84
CA GLY A 334 0.09 4.41 6.03
C GLY A 334 -0.47 4.62 7.43
N LEU A 335 0.06 3.94 8.44
CA LEU A 335 -0.32 4.17 9.83
C LEU A 335 0.23 5.50 10.33
N ARG A 336 -0.68 6.40 10.62
CA ARG A 336 -0.32 7.74 11.10
C ARG A 336 0.10 7.75 12.56
N PRO A 337 1.02 8.64 12.96
CA PRO A 337 1.49 8.76 14.34
C PRO A 337 0.37 8.98 15.37
N ASP A 338 -0.69 9.70 15.04
CA ASP A 338 -1.83 9.96 15.92
C ASP A 338 -2.69 8.72 16.21
N VAL A 339 -2.63 7.71 15.34
CA VAL A 339 -3.35 6.42 15.48
C VAL A 339 -2.47 5.36 16.14
N TRP A 340 -1.14 5.42 15.94
CA TRP A 340 -0.18 4.39 16.28
C TRP A 340 -0.31 3.87 17.72
N ASP A 341 -0.12 4.75 18.69
CA ASP A 341 -0.16 4.38 20.11
C ASP A 341 -1.57 4.01 20.56
N LYS A 342 -2.55 4.79 20.15
CA LYS A 342 -3.96 4.56 20.53
C LYS A 342 -4.40 3.16 20.11
N PHE A 343 -4.03 2.72 18.89
CA PHE A 343 -4.39 1.40 18.39
C PHE A 343 -3.63 0.29 19.13
N ARG A 344 -2.31 0.43 19.26
CA ARG A 344 -1.45 -0.52 19.97
C ARG A 344 -1.96 -0.78 21.39
N ASP A 345 -2.21 0.29 22.14
CA ASP A 345 -2.52 0.21 23.57
C ASP A 345 -3.95 -0.28 23.83
N ARG A 346 -4.92 0.18 23.00
CA ARG A 346 -6.32 -0.25 23.12
C ARG A 346 -6.47 -1.73 22.81
N PHE A 347 -5.89 -2.22 21.73
CA PHE A 347 -6.06 -3.59 21.27
C PHE A 347 -4.93 -4.53 21.72
N GLY A 348 -3.93 -4.06 22.44
CA GLY A 348 -2.85 -4.91 22.98
C GLY A 348 -1.93 -5.48 21.91
N ILE A 349 -1.62 -4.72 20.87
CA ILE A 349 -0.79 -5.20 19.75
C ILE A 349 0.70 -5.17 20.14
N GLU A 350 1.37 -6.33 20.04
CA GLU A 350 2.80 -6.47 20.37
C GLU A 350 3.70 -5.85 19.30
N ARG A 351 3.37 -6.07 18.00
CA ARG A 351 4.19 -5.65 16.87
C ARG A 351 3.36 -4.94 15.80
N ILE A 352 3.82 -3.75 15.41
CA ILE A 352 3.32 -3.04 14.24
C ILE A 352 4.38 -3.17 13.15
N TYR A 353 4.06 -3.92 12.10
CA TYR A 353 4.92 -4.08 10.94
C TYR A 353 4.46 -3.13 9.85
N GLU A 354 5.10 -1.95 9.81
CA GLU A 354 4.83 -0.97 8.78
C GLU A 354 5.72 -1.24 7.57
N PHE A 355 5.17 -1.20 6.37
CA PHE A 355 5.97 -1.25 5.15
C PHE A 355 5.69 -0.03 4.26
N PHE A 356 6.68 0.38 3.50
CA PHE A 356 6.55 1.38 2.46
C PHE A 356 6.89 0.74 1.12
N ASN A 357 5.95 0.78 0.18
CA ASN A 357 6.15 0.30 -1.18
C ASN A 357 5.10 0.91 -2.11
N SER A 358 5.40 0.94 -3.41
CA SER A 358 4.45 1.25 -4.47
C SER A 358 4.10 -0.01 -5.26
N THR A 359 3.05 0.06 -6.10
CA THR A 359 2.67 -1.05 -6.97
C THR A 359 3.77 -1.40 -7.97
N GLU A 360 4.61 -0.43 -8.31
CA GLU A 360 5.80 -0.58 -9.15
C GLU A 360 6.92 -1.41 -8.50
N GLY A 361 6.90 -1.53 -7.17
CA GLY A 361 7.79 -2.41 -6.41
C GLY A 361 9.28 -2.02 -6.38
N VAL A 362 9.60 -0.77 -6.71
CA VAL A 362 11.00 -0.33 -6.92
C VAL A 362 11.73 -0.01 -5.62
N PHE A 363 11.02 0.47 -4.60
CA PHE A 363 11.59 0.92 -3.33
C PHE A 363 10.83 0.35 -2.13
N PRO A 364 11.08 -0.90 -1.74
CA PRO A 364 10.50 -1.46 -0.53
C PRO A 364 11.30 -1.05 0.71
N LEU A 365 10.60 -0.59 1.74
CA LEU A 365 11.12 -0.40 3.08
C LEU A 365 10.26 -1.19 4.07
N ASP A 366 10.89 -1.73 5.11
CA ASP A 366 10.27 -2.54 6.13
C ASP A 366 10.62 -2.06 7.53
N ASN A 367 9.62 -1.99 8.39
CA ASN A 367 9.75 -1.63 9.81
C ASN A 367 8.99 -2.61 10.71
N PRO A 368 9.63 -3.68 11.19
CA PRO A 368 9.03 -4.60 12.16
C PRO A 368 9.09 -4.02 13.58
N CYS A 369 8.33 -2.96 13.84
CA CYS A 369 8.39 -2.21 15.08
C CYS A 369 7.90 -3.02 16.28
N ARG A 370 8.77 -3.19 17.27
CA ARG A 370 8.46 -3.60 18.64
C ARG A 370 8.99 -2.52 19.58
N GLY A 371 8.14 -1.96 20.42
CA GLY A 371 8.52 -0.89 21.34
C GLY A 371 8.76 0.46 20.65
N GLU A 372 9.60 1.33 21.24
CA GLU A 372 9.66 2.74 20.90
C GLU A 372 10.65 3.10 19.77
N PHE A 373 11.75 2.34 19.61
CA PHE A 373 12.85 2.75 18.72
C PHE A 373 12.39 2.94 17.26
N HIS A 374 11.61 2.01 16.74
CA HIS A 374 11.14 2.04 15.34
C HIS A 374 9.78 2.73 15.15
N LYS A 375 9.21 3.30 16.20
CA LYS A 375 7.91 3.93 16.19
C LYS A 375 7.82 5.03 15.13
N HIS A 376 6.70 5.10 14.42
CA HIS A 376 6.37 6.06 13.37
C HIS A 376 7.27 6.02 12.13
N SER A 377 8.28 5.15 12.05
CA SER A 377 9.08 5.01 10.85
C SER A 377 8.46 4.00 9.88
N VAL A 378 8.72 4.19 8.59
CA VAL A 378 8.25 3.30 7.51
C VAL A 378 9.32 2.30 7.07
N GLY A 379 10.51 2.37 7.64
CA GLY A 379 11.61 1.47 7.35
C GLY A 379 12.87 1.79 8.14
N HIS A 380 13.82 0.87 8.11
CA HIS A 380 15.09 1.05 8.81
C HIS A 380 16.23 0.32 8.10
N HIS A 381 17.33 1.04 7.89
CA HIS A 381 18.59 0.49 7.43
C HIS A 381 19.66 0.63 8.52
N GLY A 382 20.29 -0.47 8.92
CA GLY A 382 21.48 -0.45 9.75
C GLY A 382 22.69 0.11 8.99
N MET A 383 23.84 0.12 9.63
CA MET A 383 25.05 0.76 9.07
C MET A 383 25.47 0.19 7.72
N LEU A 384 25.41 -1.15 7.54
CA LEU A 384 25.85 -1.79 6.30
C LEU A 384 24.93 -1.48 5.14
N LEU A 385 23.61 -1.49 5.36
CA LEU A 385 22.65 -1.15 4.32
C LEU A 385 22.64 0.36 4.03
N ARG A 386 22.86 1.23 5.04
CA ARG A 386 23.06 2.67 4.81
C ARG A 386 24.24 2.94 3.88
N TRP A 387 25.36 2.27 4.12
CA TRP A 387 26.53 2.37 3.25
C TRP A 387 26.25 1.79 1.86
N ARG A 388 25.64 0.60 1.79
CA ARG A 388 25.34 -0.11 0.53
C ARG A 388 24.40 0.70 -0.37
N TYR A 389 23.41 1.36 0.21
CA TYR A 389 22.39 2.11 -0.51
C TYR A 389 22.64 3.62 -0.61
N SER A 390 23.78 4.11 -0.16
CA SER A 390 24.12 5.55 -0.19
C SER A 390 24.09 6.19 -1.58
N ASP A 391 24.41 5.41 -2.61
CA ASP A 391 24.35 5.81 -4.02
C ASP A 391 23.16 5.21 -4.80
N GLU A 392 22.29 4.49 -4.11
CA GLU A 392 21.09 3.89 -4.73
C GLU A 392 19.80 4.65 -4.34
N TYR A 393 19.69 5.07 -3.08
CA TYR A 393 18.51 5.75 -2.53
C TYR A 393 18.90 7.17 -2.13
N ILE A 394 18.66 8.13 -3.03
CA ILE A 394 19.23 9.47 -2.89
C ILE A 394 18.10 10.50 -2.76
N PRO A 395 17.99 11.22 -1.64
CA PRO A 395 17.05 12.34 -1.53
C PRO A 395 17.58 13.55 -2.32
N VAL A 396 16.66 14.19 -3.04
CA VAL A 396 16.94 15.39 -3.85
C VAL A 396 16.01 16.54 -3.49
N ALA A 397 16.51 17.76 -3.73
CA ALA A 397 15.68 18.95 -3.64
C ALA A 397 14.67 19.00 -4.80
N ILE A 398 13.45 19.43 -4.47
CA ILE A 398 12.36 19.60 -5.42
C ILE A 398 11.98 21.06 -5.48
N ASP A 399 11.76 21.57 -6.68
CA ASP A 399 11.09 22.83 -6.90
C ASP A 399 9.62 22.71 -6.50
N ALA A 400 9.20 23.53 -5.57
CA ALA A 400 7.87 23.41 -4.97
C ALA A 400 6.75 23.92 -5.88
N GLU A 401 7.06 24.75 -6.90
CA GLU A 401 6.08 25.30 -7.83
C GLU A 401 5.79 24.29 -8.94
N THR A 402 6.86 23.74 -9.52
CA THR A 402 6.76 22.84 -10.67
C THR A 402 6.65 21.36 -10.27
N GLY A 403 7.14 20.98 -9.07
CA GLY A 403 7.29 19.57 -8.65
C GLY A 403 8.47 18.88 -9.34
N ASP A 404 9.30 19.64 -10.04
CA ASP A 404 10.49 19.14 -10.72
C ASP A 404 11.69 19.06 -9.78
N ILE A 405 12.69 18.26 -10.16
CA ILE A 405 13.94 18.17 -9.42
C ILE A 405 14.72 19.48 -9.59
N SER A 406 15.08 20.11 -8.48
CA SER A 406 15.92 21.32 -8.49
C SER A 406 17.32 20.99 -9.03
N ARG A 407 17.75 21.75 -10.05
CA ARG A 407 19.03 21.54 -10.73
C ARG A 407 19.91 22.79 -10.67
N ASP A 408 21.20 22.59 -10.58
CA ASP A 408 22.18 23.67 -10.70
C ASP A 408 22.14 24.26 -12.13
N PRO A 409 21.87 25.56 -12.28
CA PRO A 409 21.79 26.21 -13.59
C PRO A 409 23.07 26.13 -14.42
N LYS A 410 24.24 25.95 -13.77
CA LYS A 410 25.53 25.88 -14.45
C LYS A 410 25.87 24.49 -14.95
N THR A 411 25.57 23.46 -14.17
CA THR A 411 25.92 22.07 -14.47
C THR A 411 24.77 21.26 -15.03
N GLY A 412 23.52 21.67 -14.77
CA GLY A 412 22.31 20.93 -15.09
C GLY A 412 22.05 19.72 -14.19
N PHE A 413 22.89 19.46 -13.19
CA PHE A 413 22.75 18.33 -12.29
C PHE A 413 21.90 18.68 -11.06
N ALA A 414 21.25 17.65 -10.48
CA ALA A 414 20.39 17.81 -9.32
C ALA A 414 21.18 18.05 -8.03
N PHE A 415 20.55 18.78 -7.10
CA PHE A 415 21.07 18.94 -5.75
C PHE A 415 20.68 17.77 -4.87
N ARG A 416 21.67 17.05 -4.33
CA ARG A 416 21.46 16.11 -3.23
C ARG A 416 21.17 16.91 -1.95
N VAL A 417 20.21 16.44 -1.17
CA VAL A 417 19.94 16.98 0.16
C VAL A 417 20.39 15.99 1.23
N PRO A 418 20.73 16.47 2.44
CA PRO A 418 21.00 15.57 3.58
C PRO A 418 19.82 14.65 3.84
N TYR A 419 20.08 13.39 4.20
CA TYR A 419 19.04 12.43 4.52
C TYR A 419 18.12 12.90 5.66
N SER A 420 18.68 13.62 6.65
CA SER A 420 17.93 14.18 7.78
C SER A 420 16.97 15.30 7.38
N GLN A 421 17.33 16.08 6.36
CA GLN A 421 16.44 17.09 5.76
C GLN A 421 15.32 16.41 4.98
N GLY A 422 15.65 15.36 4.21
CA GLY A 422 14.72 14.66 3.35
C GLY A 422 14.39 15.39 2.05
N GLY A 423 13.68 14.71 1.17
CA GLY A 423 13.31 15.18 -0.15
C GLY A 423 12.73 14.04 -0.96
N GLU A 424 12.49 14.24 -2.27
CA GLU A 424 12.11 13.10 -3.12
C GLU A 424 13.24 12.07 -3.15
N VAL A 425 12.90 10.81 -2.84
CA VAL A 425 13.89 9.75 -2.90
C VAL A 425 13.96 9.20 -4.31
N LEU A 426 15.10 9.42 -4.96
CA LEU A 426 15.42 8.84 -6.25
C LEU A 426 16.08 7.48 -6.09
N ILE A 427 15.66 6.51 -6.90
CA ILE A 427 16.22 5.16 -6.87
C ILE A 427 17.07 4.93 -8.11
N ARG A 428 18.37 4.63 -7.91
CA ARG A 428 19.27 4.32 -9.03
C ARG A 428 18.81 3.05 -9.74
N ILE A 429 18.66 3.14 -11.04
CA ILE A 429 18.36 2.00 -11.89
C ILE A 429 19.66 1.49 -12.53
N PRO A 430 20.19 0.33 -12.10
CA PRO A 430 21.34 -0.29 -12.76
C PRO A 430 20.90 -1.05 -14.03
N GLY A 431 20.49 -0.33 -15.09
CA GLY A 431 19.99 -0.91 -16.33
C GLY A 431 18.48 -1.08 -16.38
N GLU A 432 17.95 -1.56 -17.51
CA GLU A 432 16.52 -1.59 -17.87
C GLU A 432 15.62 -2.52 -17.03
N ARG A 433 16.13 -3.22 -16.01
CA ARG A 433 15.45 -4.37 -15.40
C ARG A 433 14.80 -4.16 -14.03
N VAL A 434 14.94 -3.01 -13.39
CA VAL A 434 14.41 -2.80 -12.03
C VAL A 434 12.97 -2.33 -12.04
N PHE A 435 12.60 -1.53 -13.04
CA PHE A 435 11.22 -1.11 -13.27
C PHE A 435 10.77 -1.63 -14.63
N GLY A 436 9.83 -2.57 -14.65
CA GLY A 436 9.29 -3.17 -15.86
C GLY A 436 8.41 -2.24 -16.70
N GLY A 437 8.20 -1.00 -16.24
CA GLY A 437 7.33 -0.02 -16.89
C GLY A 437 5.84 -0.25 -16.64
N TYR A 438 5.04 0.70 -17.09
CA TYR A 438 3.59 0.58 -17.17
C TYR A 438 3.21 -0.13 -18.47
N VAL A 439 2.42 -1.17 -18.38
CA VAL A 439 2.01 -1.99 -19.53
C VAL A 439 1.28 -1.12 -20.55
N GLY A 440 1.78 -1.10 -21.80
CA GLY A 440 1.19 -0.32 -22.89
C GLY A 440 1.24 1.21 -22.72
N ASN A 441 2.06 1.74 -21.79
CA ASN A 441 2.13 3.18 -21.54
C ASN A 441 3.58 3.66 -21.34
N GLU A 442 4.31 3.75 -22.44
CA GLU A 442 5.71 4.21 -22.47
C GLU A 442 5.86 5.65 -21.96
N ALA A 443 4.94 6.54 -22.34
CA ALA A 443 4.98 7.93 -21.90
C ALA A 443 4.88 8.08 -20.38
N ALA A 444 4.03 7.28 -19.73
CA ALA A 444 3.94 7.27 -18.28
C ALA A 444 5.17 6.61 -17.63
N THR A 445 5.76 5.62 -18.29
CA THR A 445 7.01 4.96 -17.85
C THR A 445 8.16 5.95 -17.88
N GLU A 446 8.35 6.66 -18.99
CA GLU A 446 9.41 7.66 -19.14
C GLU A 446 9.29 8.81 -18.12
N LYS A 447 8.07 9.23 -17.76
CA LYS A 447 7.86 10.23 -16.69
C LYS A 447 8.36 9.79 -15.31
N LYS A 448 8.53 8.49 -15.09
CA LYS A 448 9.12 7.94 -13.87
C LYS A 448 10.64 7.82 -13.94
N MET A 449 11.22 8.00 -15.12
CA MET A 449 12.65 7.84 -15.36
C MET A 449 13.31 9.21 -15.47
N GLU A 450 14.27 9.50 -14.59
CA GLU A 450 15.02 10.74 -14.58
C GLU A 450 16.47 10.46 -15.00
N ARG A 451 16.92 11.14 -16.04
CA ARG A 451 18.25 10.91 -16.64
C ARG A 451 19.20 12.07 -16.36
N ASN A 452 20.49 11.79 -16.37
CA ASN A 452 21.54 12.78 -16.14
C ASN A 452 21.31 13.56 -14.84
N VAL A 453 21.02 12.84 -13.76
CA VAL A 453 20.65 13.45 -12.47
C VAL A 453 21.87 14.02 -11.77
N PHE A 454 22.92 13.21 -11.57
CA PHE A 454 24.14 13.63 -10.87
C PHE A 454 25.38 13.57 -11.76
N ARG A 455 25.29 12.86 -12.87
CA ARG A 455 26.33 12.74 -13.89
C ARG A 455 25.73 12.32 -15.23
N LYS A 456 26.44 12.60 -16.31
CA LYS A 456 26.03 12.17 -17.65
C LYS A 456 25.88 10.65 -17.73
N GLY A 457 24.73 10.19 -18.23
CA GLY A 457 24.41 8.77 -18.46
C GLY A 457 23.87 8.02 -17.24
N ASP A 458 23.68 8.65 -16.07
CA ASP A 458 22.97 8.00 -14.98
C ASP A 458 21.45 8.05 -15.20
N CYS A 459 20.75 7.10 -14.56
CA CYS A 459 19.31 6.99 -14.64
C CYS A 459 18.72 6.61 -13.28
N PHE A 460 17.65 7.29 -12.90
CA PHE A 460 16.96 7.09 -11.63
C PHE A 460 15.46 6.98 -11.84
N TYR A 461 14.81 6.18 -10.99
CA TYR A 461 13.37 6.14 -10.86
C TYR A 461 12.91 7.22 -9.88
N ARG A 462 11.92 8.01 -10.26
CA ARG A 462 11.25 8.99 -9.41
C ARG A 462 10.17 8.31 -8.59
N THR A 463 10.31 8.29 -7.27
CA THR A 463 9.27 7.71 -6.39
C THR A 463 8.02 8.59 -6.38
N GLY A 464 8.18 9.91 -6.43
CA GLY A 464 7.12 10.88 -6.22
C GLY A 464 6.76 11.05 -4.75
N ASP A 465 7.57 10.47 -3.85
CA ASP A 465 7.37 10.50 -2.41
C ASP A 465 8.59 11.16 -1.74
N ALA A 466 8.32 12.11 -0.84
CA ALA A 466 9.35 12.71 0.00
C ALA A 466 9.51 11.89 1.28
N LEU A 467 10.75 11.47 1.55
CA LEU A 467 11.13 10.78 2.78
C LEU A 467 12.38 11.41 3.39
N ARG A 468 12.51 11.31 4.71
CA ARG A 468 13.74 11.61 5.43
C ARG A 468 14.25 10.36 6.16
N ARG A 469 15.56 10.30 6.36
CA ARG A 469 16.20 9.26 7.17
C ARG A 469 17.04 9.91 8.25
N ASP A 470 16.81 9.54 9.50
CA ASP A 470 17.65 10.04 10.59
C ASP A 470 19.00 9.33 10.70
N ASP A 471 19.83 9.79 11.65
CA ASP A 471 21.18 9.27 11.87
C ASP A 471 21.19 7.83 12.40
N ASP A 472 20.10 7.36 12.98
CA ASP A 472 19.94 5.97 13.40
C ASP A 472 19.51 5.04 12.26
N GLY A 473 19.17 5.60 11.10
CA GLY A 473 18.82 4.85 9.89
C GLY A 473 17.32 4.59 9.72
N ARG A 474 16.47 5.22 10.54
CA ARG A 474 15.02 5.13 10.43
C ARG A 474 14.52 6.04 9.31
N TRP A 475 13.66 5.50 8.45
CA TRP A 475 13.00 6.24 7.38
C TRP A 475 11.62 6.70 7.81
N PHE A 476 11.31 7.96 7.53
CA PHE A 476 10.02 8.58 7.81
C PHE A 476 9.43 9.11 6.52
N PHE A 477 8.18 8.78 6.28
CA PHE A 477 7.41 9.37 5.19
C PHE A 477 7.07 10.82 5.53
N MET A 478 7.31 11.74 4.60
CA MET A 478 7.02 13.16 4.79
C MET A 478 5.73 13.56 4.06
N ASP A 479 5.68 13.34 2.74
CA ASP A 479 4.48 13.61 1.93
C ASP A 479 4.62 13.06 0.50
N ARG A 480 3.52 13.05 -0.24
CA ARG A 480 3.52 12.88 -1.69
C ARG A 480 3.72 14.22 -2.37
N LEU A 481 4.59 14.29 -3.37
CA LEU A 481 4.89 15.54 -4.07
C LEU A 481 3.66 16.17 -4.74
N GLY A 482 2.71 15.35 -5.23
CA GLY A 482 1.46 15.83 -5.81
C GLY A 482 0.42 16.33 -4.80
N ASP A 483 0.68 16.14 -3.50
CA ASP A 483 -0.21 16.56 -2.41
C ASP A 483 0.32 17.80 -1.67
N THR A 484 1.64 17.93 -1.52
CA THR A 484 2.29 19.14 -1.00
C THR A 484 1.87 20.35 -1.84
N PHE A 485 1.59 21.45 -1.20
CA PHE A 485 1.25 22.72 -1.87
C PHE A 485 2.06 23.87 -1.29
N ARG A 486 2.18 24.96 -2.07
CA ARG A 486 2.86 26.17 -1.66
C ARG A 486 1.87 27.23 -1.24
N TRP A 487 2.11 27.90 -0.11
CA TRP A 487 1.33 29.01 0.38
C TRP A 487 2.22 30.11 0.95
N LYS A 488 2.07 31.34 0.47
CA LYS A 488 2.86 32.50 0.90
C LYS A 488 4.38 32.28 0.84
N GLY A 489 4.83 31.61 -0.21
CA GLY A 489 6.25 31.34 -0.44
C GLY A 489 6.80 30.10 0.28
N GLU A 490 6.00 29.43 1.12
CA GLU A 490 6.42 28.28 1.93
C GLU A 490 5.72 26.99 1.51
N ASN A 491 6.43 25.87 1.65
CA ASN A 491 5.87 24.55 1.36
C ASN A 491 5.08 24.01 2.55
N VAL A 492 3.89 23.49 2.27
CA VAL A 492 3.01 22.90 3.27
C VAL A 492 2.88 21.40 3.00
N SER A 493 3.32 20.58 3.96
CA SER A 493 3.07 19.14 3.95
C SER A 493 1.65 18.86 4.42
N THR A 494 0.87 18.21 3.56
CA THR A 494 -0.51 17.83 3.91
C THR A 494 -0.55 16.78 5.00
N THR A 495 0.47 15.93 5.06
CA THR A 495 0.61 14.90 6.10
C THR A 495 0.87 15.52 7.46
N GLU A 496 1.84 16.44 7.58
CA GLU A 496 2.16 17.14 8.82
C GLU A 496 0.93 17.86 9.40
N VAL A 497 0.25 18.63 8.56
CA VAL A 497 -0.96 19.36 8.97
C VAL A 497 -2.05 18.40 9.43
N SER A 498 -2.30 17.34 8.67
CA SER A 498 -3.29 16.30 8.99
C SER A 498 -3.02 15.63 10.35
N GLU A 499 -1.75 15.33 10.64
CA GLU A 499 -1.34 14.71 11.91
C GLU A 499 -1.58 15.62 13.10
N VAL A 500 -1.32 16.90 12.95
CA VAL A 500 -1.58 17.88 14.00
C VAL A 500 -3.07 18.03 14.24
N LEU A 501 -3.86 18.22 13.19
CA LEU A 501 -5.30 18.42 13.31
C LEU A 501 -6.03 17.17 13.82
N GLY A 502 -5.58 15.98 13.43
CA GLY A 502 -6.14 14.70 13.87
C GLY A 502 -5.92 14.38 15.36
N LYS A 503 -5.04 15.13 16.06
CA LYS A 503 -4.84 15.02 17.51
C LYS A 503 -5.86 15.81 18.33
N PHE A 504 -6.60 16.71 17.70
CA PHE A 504 -7.60 17.50 18.41
C PHE A 504 -8.81 16.64 18.81
N PRO A 505 -9.33 16.77 20.04
CA PRO A 505 -10.49 16.01 20.50
C PRO A 505 -11.70 16.19 19.56
N GLY A 506 -12.40 15.12 19.26
CA GLY A 506 -13.55 15.13 18.37
C GLY A 506 -13.22 15.03 16.87
N VAL A 507 -11.96 15.20 16.44
CA VAL A 507 -11.56 14.99 15.04
C VAL A 507 -11.29 13.52 14.81
N LEU A 508 -12.13 12.85 14.04
CA LEU A 508 -11.96 11.47 13.63
C LEU A 508 -11.00 11.35 12.44
N GLU A 509 -11.09 12.29 11.49
CA GLU A 509 -10.20 12.35 10.34
C GLU A 509 -9.99 13.80 9.90
N ALA A 510 -8.75 14.13 9.51
CA ALA A 510 -8.41 15.38 8.84
C ALA A 510 -7.76 15.06 7.49
N ASN A 511 -8.38 15.47 6.39
CA ASN A 511 -7.89 15.28 5.03
C ASN A 511 -7.50 16.65 4.44
N VAL A 512 -6.20 16.92 4.36
CA VAL A 512 -5.65 18.25 4.04
C VAL A 512 -5.31 18.35 2.56
N TYR A 513 -5.64 19.48 1.95
CA TYR A 513 -5.40 19.77 0.53
C TYR A 513 -5.17 21.27 0.29
N GLY A 514 -4.57 21.59 -0.84
CA GLY A 514 -4.36 22.99 -1.26
C GLY A 514 -5.42 23.48 -2.22
N VAL A 515 -5.95 24.68 -2.00
CA VAL A 515 -6.98 25.34 -2.83
C VAL A 515 -6.41 26.59 -3.49
N GLY A 516 -6.45 26.64 -4.83
CA GLY A 516 -6.11 27.87 -5.57
C GLY A 516 -7.15 28.94 -5.34
N LEU A 517 -6.68 30.15 -5.04
CA LEU A 517 -7.55 31.31 -4.85
C LEU A 517 -7.20 32.40 -5.86
N PRO A 518 -8.20 33.10 -6.42
CA PRO A 518 -7.97 34.21 -7.36
C PRO A 518 -7.09 35.29 -6.73
N GLY A 519 -6.12 35.79 -7.49
CA GLY A 519 -5.25 36.89 -7.07
C GLY A 519 -4.26 36.56 -5.93
N HIS A 520 -4.12 35.27 -5.57
CA HIS A 520 -3.13 34.80 -4.60
C HIS A 520 -2.12 33.88 -5.27
N ASP A 521 -0.85 34.04 -4.88
CA ASP A 521 0.21 33.14 -5.29
C ASP A 521 0.20 31.84 -4.45
N GLY A 522 0.27 30.69 -5.14
CA GLY A 522 0.20 29.39 -4.51
C GLY A 522 -1.24 28.92 -4.20
N LYS A 523 -1.36 28.04 -3.20
CA LYS A 523 -2.64 27.43 -2.77
C LYS A 523 -2.84 27.60 -1.28
N ALA A 524 -4.00 28.11 -0.88
CA ALA A 524 -4.36 28.20 0.53
C ALA A 524 -4.65 26.80 1.11
N GLY A 525 -4.24 26.56 2.34
CA GLY A 525 -4.53 25.31 3.03
C GLY A 525 -6.01 25.16 3.35
N ALA A 526 -6.57 24.00 3.00
CA ALA A 526 -7.91 23.56 3.38
C ALA A 526 -7.84 22.18 4.06
N ALA A 527 -8.69 21.94 5.06
CA ALA A 527 -8.79 20.66 5.75
C ALA A 527 -10.24 20.19 5.80
N ALA A 528 -10.54 19.05 5.16
CA ALA A 528 -11.81 18.36 5.35
C ALA A 528 -11.75 17.59 6.67
N LEU A 529 -12.65 17.92 7.60
CA LEU A 529 -12.72 17.35 8.94
C LEU A 529 -13.94 16.44 9.04
N HIS A 530 -13.71 15.16 9.28
CA HIS A 530 -14.74 14.25 9.77
C HIS A 530 -14.72 14.31 11.29
N ILE A 531 -15.75 14.94 11.84
CA ILE A 531 -15.89 15.16 13.29
C ILE A 531 -16.83 14.09 13.84
N ASP A 532 -16.53 13.60 15.04
CA ASP A 532 -17.39 12.67 15.78
C ASP A 532 -18.83 13.22 15.83
N PRO A 533 -19.83 12.50 15.31
CA PRO A 533 -21.22 12.94 15.31
C PRO A 533 -21.72 13.37 16.69
N ALA A 534 -21.26 12.71 17.76
CA ALA A 534 -21.62 13.02 19.14
C ALA A 534 -21.02 14.36 19.65
N GLN A 535 -19.96 14.86 19.02
CA GLN A 535 -19.25 16.08 19.41
C GLN A 535 -19.38 17.21 18.38
N ARG A 536 -20.04 16.94 17.24
CA ARG A 536 -20.12 17.89 16.11
C ARG A 536 -20.84 19.19 16.49
N ALA A 537 -21.91 19.09 17.29
CA ALA A 537 -22.69 20.26 17.71
C ALA A 537 -21.92 21.19 18.67
N ASP A 538 -21.04 20.60 19.49
CA ASP A 538 -20.26 21.31 20.51
C ASP A 538 -18.80 21.51 20.08
N PHE A 539 -18.47 21.34 18.79
CA PHE A 539 -17.10 21.48 18.31
C PHE A 539 -16.58 22.91 18.42
N ASP A 540 -15.57 23.10 19.28
CA ASP A 540 -15.00 24.41 19.57
C ASP A 540 -13.96 24.83 18.52
N HIS A 541 -14.39 25.65 17.57
CA HIS A 541 -13.57 26.17 16.49
C HIS A 541 -12.45 27.09 16.96
N GLN A 542 -12.64 27.79 18.08
CA GLN A 542 -11.62 28.68 18.66
C GLN A 542 -10.49 27.85 19.27
N LEU A 543 -10.83 26.84 20.07
CA LEU A 543 -9.83 25.92 20.63
C LEU A 543 -9.14 25.11 19.55
N PHE A 544 -9.86 24.68 18.50
CA PHE A 544 -9.28 23.98 17.37
C PHE A 544 -8.26 24.85 16.62
N LEU A 545 -8.58 26.11 16.32
CA LEU A 545 -7.64 27.04 15.70
C LEU A 545 -6.43 27.35 16.60
N ALA A 546 -6.65 27.49 17.90
CA ALA A 546 -5.58 27.67 18.86
C ALA A 546 -4.64 26.45 18.91
N HIS A 547 -5.19 25.23 18.86
CA HIS A 547 -4.41 24.00 18.75
C HIS A 547 -3.58 23.98 17.47
N ALA A 548 -4.17 24.27 16.31
CA ALA A 548 -3.45 24.32 15.04
C ALA A 548 -2.30 25.35 15.08
N ARG A 549 -2.56 26.56 15.57
CA ARG A 549 -1.55 27.63 15.69
C ARG A 549 -0.44 27.34 16.67
N LYS A 550 -0.71 26.56 17.70
CA LYS A 550 0.30 26.15 18.69
C LYS A 550 1.30 25.14 18.12
N HIS A 551 0.87 24.28 17.19
CA HIS A 551 1.65 23.14 16.76
C HIS A 551 2.09 23.22 15.29
N LEU A 552 1.58 24.19 14.52
CA LEU A 552 1.93 24.40 13.11
C LEU A 552 2.57 25.78 12.89
N PRO A 553 3.51 25.90 11.95
CA PRO A 553 3.95 27.21 11.45
C PRO A 553 2.75 27.99 10.91
N LYS A 554 2.80 29.31 11.00
CA LYS A 554 1.68 30.19 10.60
C LYS A 554 1.18 29.94 9.17
N TYR A 555 2.08 29.67 8.23
CA TYR A 555 1.75 29.40 6.83
C TYR A 555 1.06 28.03 6.62
N ALA A 556 1.28 27.08 7.52
CA ALA A 556 0.73 25.72 7.43
C ALA A 556 -0.64 25.57 8.11
N VAL A 557 -1.06 26.56 8.91
CA VAL A 557 -2.40 26.57 9.51
C VAL A 557 -3.43 26.68 8.39
N PRO A 558 -4.37 25.73 8.23
CA PRO A 558 -5.38 25.79 7.18
C PRO A 558 -6.23 27.08 7.28
N VAL A 559 -6.36 27.77 6.18
CA VAL A 559 -7.23 28.94 6.08
C VAL A 559 -8.69 28.52 6.12
N PHE A 560 -8.98 27.35 5.51
CA PHE A 560 -10.32 26.80 5.43
C PHE A 560 -10.41 25.46 6.16
N VAL A 561 -11.53 25.21 6.79
CA VAL A 561 -11.94 23.88 7.24
C VAL A 561 -13.30 23.55 6.66
N ARG A 562 -13.46 22.32 6.20
CA ARG A 562 -14.70 21.80 5.65
C ARG A 562 -15.19 20.67 6.53
N HIS A 563 -16.33 20.83 7.16
CA HIS A 563 -16.96 19.77 7.93
C HIS A 563 -17.67 18.83 6.95
N VAL A 564 -17.14 17.63 6.81
CA VAL A 564 -17.73 16.59 5.95
C VAL A 564 -18.63 15.66 6.74
N GLN A 565 -19.71 15.17 6.09
CA GLN A 565 -20.61 14.21 6.70
C GLN A 565 -19.98 12.83 6.82
N GLU A 566 -19.23 12.44 5.78
CA GLU A 566 -18.52 11.18 5.71
C GLU A 566 -17.08 11.39 5.27
N ALA A 567 -16.19 10.50 5.70
CA ALA A 567 -14.80 10.50 5.27
C ALA A 567 -14.70 10.15 3.77
N SER A 568 -13.98 10.98 3.01
CA SER A 568 -13.73 10.72 1.59
C SER A 568 -12.62 9.69 1.44
N THR A 569 -12.97 8.46 1.05
CA THR A 569 -12.02 7.38 0.87
C THR A 569 -12.08 6.78 -0.53
N THR A 570 -10.96 6.19 -0.95
CA THR A 570 -10.90 5.37 -2.15
C THR A 570 -11.44 3.96 -1.84
N HIS A 571 -11.73 3.17 -2.88
CA HIS A 571 -12.20 1.78 -2.73
C HIS A 571 -11.24 0.86 -1.95
N ASN A 572 -9.99 1.27 -1.77
CA ASN A 572 -8.99 0.56 -0.97
C ASN A 572 -8.73 1.22 0.40
N ASN A 573 -9.69 1.95 0.91
CA ASN A 573 -9.67 2.61 2.22
C ASN A 573 -8.49 3.58 2.44
N LYS A 574 -8.04 4.26 1.38
CA LYS A 574 -7.10 5.38 1.48
C LYS A 574 -7.87 6.70 1.37
N GLN A 575 -7.36 7.75 2.02
CA GLN A 575 -7.92 9.10 1.87
C GLN A 575 -7.99 9.49 0.39
N ASN A 576 -9.14 10.00 -0.03
CA ASN A 576 -9.36 10.47 -1.38
C ASN A 576 -9.40 12.00 -1.39
N LYS A 577 -8.35 12.61 -1.95
CA LYS A 577 -8.26 14.08 -2.08
C LYS A 577 -8.80 14.60 -3.42
N VAL A 578 -9.10 13.70 -4.37
CA VAL A 578 -9.49 14.11 -5.72
C VAL A 578 -10.79 14.91 -5.74
N PRO A 579 -11.89 14.46 -5.12
CA PRO A 579 -13.11 15.27 -5.04
C PRO A 579 -12.86 16.59 -4.30
N LEU A 580 -12.18 16.54 -3.15
CA LEU A 580 -11.90 17.72 -2.33
C LEU A 580 -11.10 18.80 -3.10
N LYS A 581 -10.09 18.38 -3.87
CA LYS A 581 -9.30 19.29 -4.72
C LYS A 581 -10.11 19.86 -5.89
N SER A 582 -11.03 19.08 -6.48
CA SER A 582 -11.87 19.54 -7.59
C SER A 582 -12.99 20.48 -7.16
N GLU A 583 -13.59 20.23 -6.01
CA GLU A 583 -14.63 21.06 -5.41
C GLU A 583 -14.04 22.33 -4.75
N GLY A 584 -12.82 22.20 -4.20
CA GLY A 584 -12.12 23.28 -3.52
C GLY A 584 -12.86 23.75 -2.27
N VAL A 585 -13.13 25.06 -2.23
CA VAL A 585 -13.96 25.73 -1.22
C VAL A 585 -15.05 26.60 -1.87
N ASP A 586 -15.41 26.30 -3.10
CA ASP A 586 -16.50 26.97 -3.80
C ASP A 586 -17.85 26.49 -3.24
N PRO A 587 -18.65 27.37 -2.60
CA PRO A 587 -19.91 26.96 -1.99
C PRO A 587 -20.93 26.34 -2.97
N ASP A 588 -20.77 26.63 -4.29
CA ASP A 588 -21.66 26.09 -5.32
C ASP A 588 -21.22 24.69 -5.80
N LYS A 589 -20.02 24.24 -5.43
CA LYS A 589 -19.44 22.96 -5.89
C LYS A 589 -19.29 21.92 -4.80
N VAL A 590 -19.30 22.32 -3.54
CA VAL A 590 -19.10 21.39 -2.44
C VAL A 590 -20.29 20.44 -2.31
N THR A 591 -20.00 19.24 -1.84
CA THR A 591 -21.02 18.21 -1.59
C THR A 591 -22.13 18.75 -0.67
N GLU A 592 -23.39 18.49 -1.02
CA GLU A 592 -24.54 18.91 -0.23
C GLU A 592 -24.47 18.40 1.21
N GLY A 593 -24.69 19.29 2.16
CA GLY A 593 -24.60 18.98 3.61
C GLY A 593 -23.21 19.24 4.22
N ASP A 594 -22.18 19.51 3.44
CA ASP A 594 -20.88 19.93 3.98
C ASP A 594 -20.91 21.43 4.32
N LEU A 595 -20.18 21.81 5.39
CA LEU A 595 -20.07 23.18 5.83
C LEU A 595 -18.63 23.65 5.65
N ILE A 596 -18.46 24.78 4.95
CA ILE A 596 -17.15 25.42 4.85
C ILE A 596 -17.06 26.51 5.91
N MET A 597 -15.94 26.50 6.62
CA MET A 597 -15.56 27.51 7.59
C MET A 597 -14.22 28.10 7.19
N TRP A 598 -13.96 29.36 7.51
CA TRP A 598 -12.68 29.99 7.26
C TRP A 598 -12.22 30.84 8.45
N ILE A 599 -10.93 31.16 8.50
CA ILE A 599 -10.41 32.07 9.53
C ILE A 599 -10.89 33.49 9.21
N ASP A 600 -11.71 34.07 10.08
CA ASP A 600 -12.24 35.43 9.96
C ASP A 600 -11.13 36.50 9.88
N GLY A 601 -11.50 37.70 9.45
CA GLY A 601 -10.63 38.86 9.42
C GLY A 601 -9.41 38.68 8.51
N HIS A 602 -9.60 38.11 7.32
CA HIS A 602 -8.53 37.86 6.34
C HIS A 602 -7.40 36.94 6.87
N GLY A 603 -7.77 35.89 7.58
CA GLY A 603 -6.85 34.91 8.15
C GLY A 603 -6.21 35.33 9.47
N LYS A 604 -6.65 36.42 10.08
CA LYS A 604 -6.14 36.93 11.37
C LYS A 604 -7.09 36.69 12.54
N GLY A 605 -8.33 36.27 12.29
CA GLY A 605 -9.35 35.99 13.30
C GLY A 605 -8.91 35.00 14.38
N ALA A 606 -9.64 34.97 15.47
CA ALA A 606 -9.36 34.07 16.60
C ALA A 606 -10.09 32.72 16.50
N THR A 607 -11.01 32.58 15.53
CA THR A 607 -11.81 31.37 15.32
C THR A 607 -12.10 31.14 13.84
N TYR A 608 -12.60 29.94 13.51
CA TYR A 608 -13.23 29.70 12.23
C TYR A 608 -14.70 30.12 12.27
N VAL A 609 -15.14 30.81 11.23
CA VAL A 609 -16.53 31.25 11.04
C VAL A 609 -17.08 30.69 9.71
N PRO A 610 -18.41 30.59 9.54
CA PRO A 610 -18.99 30.11 8.29
C PRO A 610 -18.49 30.92 7.08
N PHE A 611 -18.13 30.18 6.02
CA PHE A 611 -17.73 30.73 4.74
C PHE A 611 -18.89 30.62 3.76
N THR A 612 -19.33 31.76 3.25
CA THR A 612 -20.54 31.88 2.45
C THR A 612 -20.23 32.23 1.00
N LYS A 613 -21.25 32.20 0.14
CA LYS A 613 -21.14 32.68 -1.25
C LYS A 613 -20.72 34.16 -1.33
N VAL A 614 -21.14 34.98 -0.38
CA VAL A 614 -20.74 36.40 -0.33
C VAL A 614 -19.24 36.52 -0.08
N ASP A 615 -18.69 35.69 0.80
CA ASP A 615 -17.25 35.65 1.11
C ASP A 615 -16.46 35.18 -0.11
N TRP A 616 -16.96 34.13 -0.80
CA TRP A 616 -16.39 33.61 -2.03
C TRP A 616 -16.33 34.68 -3.14
N ASP A 617 -17.43 35.39 -3.38
CA ASP A 617 -17.51 36.44 -4.38
C ASP A 617 -16.62 37.64 -4.00
N SER A 618 -16.45 37.91 -2.69
CA SER A 618 -15.55 38.97 -2.20
C SER A 618 -14.08 38.63 -2.45
N LEU A 619 -13.68 37.35 -2.26
CA LEU A 619 -12.35 36.88 -2.63
C LEU A 619 -12.10 36.96 -4.13
N HIS A 620 -13.07 36.57 -4.96
CA HIS A 620 -12.97 36.62 -6.43
C HIS A 620 -12.88 38.03 -6.99
N SER A 621 -13.59 38.97 -6.40
CA SER A 621 -13.54 40.37 -6.80
C SER A 621 -12.32 41.14 -6.26
N GLY A 622 -11.46 40.48 -5.48
CA GLY A 622 -10.28 41.09 -4.85
C GLY A 622 -10.60 42.09 -3.73
N LYS A 623 -11.83 42.12 -3.24
CA LYS A 623 -12.26 42.95 -2.12
C LYS A 623 -11.75 42.37 -0.78
N ALA A 624 -11.66 41.06 -0.69
CA ALA A 624 -11.02 40.36 0.41
C ALA A 624 -9.65 39.81 -0.01
N ARG A 625 -8.63 39.91 0.86
CA ARG A 625 -7.28 39.31 0.68
C ARG A 625 -6.89 38.52 1.93
N LEU A 626 -6.30 37.35 1.76
CA LEU A 626 -5.86 36.45 2.82
C LEU A 626 -4.40 36.69 3.22
#